data_a081f26edc49466add146c1e327cf2c7
#
_entry.id   a081f26edc49466add146c1e327cf2c7
#
_cell.length_a   1.000
_cell.length_b   1.000
_cell.length_c   1.000
_cell.angle_alpha   90.00
_cell.angle_beta   90.00
_cell.angle_gamma   90.00
#
_symmetry.space_group_name_H-M   'P 1'
#
loop_
_entity.id
_entity.type
_entity.pdbx_description
1 polymer ?
#
loop_
_entity_poly.entity_id
_entity_poly.type
_entity_poly.pdbx_seq_one_letter_code
_entity_poly.pdbx_strand_id
1 'polypeptide(L)'
;MIKTILFDVDGVLLSEERYFDASALTVWEMLISSNYLALSPEKFKTDYSDKEIEEIRNVVFENDKILKFQKSRGLNANWDMIYLSFAHQLIHLLSQIKEYEIENIRKWCQAPINHKTLLEIGGVLNNYSVELDFGLFVKEFERSEATKQELLDYLNVLTFDKLGVETSSFQKGELWSVCEHVSQEWYVGDDNIIASTGKPSVQKGKKGFLVNETTLAPKEDIGELFQFLTASGIEIGIGTGRPELETIQPFQHLDWLKHFDVSRIVTADDVAKAEQELPEGKSLSKPHPYTYILGLHRKDLSVQECLNTPLPIKDGDSVLIVGDSLADLLAARQMGCQFAAVLTGLSGKDARGEFEKHKADYILESVLDLRGIL
;
A
#
# COMPACT_ATOMS: atom_id res chain seq x y z
N MET A 1 6.14 -30.94 -13.79
CA MET A 1 6.43 -29.90 -14.80
C MET A 1 5.41 -28.78 -14.61
N ILE A 2 5.88 -27.56 -14.44
CA ILE A 2 5.04 -26.38 -14.25
C ILE A 2 4.29 -26.06 -15.55
N LYS A 3 2.98 -25.83 -15.42
CA LYS A 3 2.07 -25.47 -16.52
C LYS A 3 1.55 -24.05 -16.39
N THR A 4 1.43 -23.54 -15.16
CA THR A 4 0.90 -22.21 -14.86
C THR A 4 1.77 -21.52 -13.84
N ILE A 5 2.07 -20.24 -14.07
CA ILE A 5 2.78 -19.38 -13.10
C ILE A 5 1.88 -18.18 -12.79
N LEU A 6 1.63 -17.94 -11.50
CA LEU A 6 0.90 -16.78 -11.02
C LEU A 6 1.84 -15.88 -10.23
N PHE A 7 2.00 -14.65 -10.68
CA PHE A 7 2.90 -13.65 -10.07
C PHE A 7 2.13 -12.73 -9.14
N ASP A 8 2.71 -12.40 -8.00
CA ASP A 8 2.44 -11.11 -7.37
C ASP A 8 3.13 -9.99 -8.17
N VAL A 9 2.78 -8.74 -7.90
CA VAL A 9 3.31 -7.58 -8.61
C VAL A 9 4.33 -6.83 -7.75
N ASP A 10 3.89 -6.35 -6.59
CA ASP A 10 4.75 -5.60 -5.68
C ASP A 10 5.85 -6.49 -5.10
N GLY A 11 7.07 -5.99 -5.08
CA GLY A 11 8.21 -6.78 -4.59
C GLY A 11 8.67 -7.90 -5.53
N VAL A 12 7.93 -8.18 -6.62
CA VAL A 12 8.23 -9.23 -7.61
C VAL A 12 8.60 -8.64 -8.96
N LEU A 13 7.75 -7.79 -9.52
CA LEU A 13 7.88 -7.16 -10.84
C LEU A 13 8.12 -5.66 -10.71
N LEU A 14 7.34 -5.01 -9.84
CA LEU A 14 7.40 -3.58 -9.56
C LEU A 14 7.80 -3.34 -8.11
N SER A 15 8.51 -2.24 -7.88
CA SER A 15 8.88 -1.78 -6.55
C SER A 15 7.71 -1.07 -5.87
N GLU A 16 7.62 -1.16 -4.54
CA GLU A 16 6.70 -0.35 -3.74
C GLU A 16 7.16 1.12 -3.59
N GLU A 17 8.34 1.49 -4.10
CA GLU A 17 8.93 2.82 -3.86
C GLU A 17 8.00 3.96 -4.26
N ARG A 18 7.31 3.87 -5.40
CA ARG A 18 6.38 4.91 -5.86
C ARG A 18 5.16 5.08 -4.95
N TYR A 19 4.72 4.02 -4.27
CA TYR A 19 3.72 4.13 -3.20
C TYR A 19 4.27 4.88 -1.99
N PHE A 20 5.51 4.64 -1.60
CA PHE A 20 6.13 5.38 -0.48
C PHE A 20 6.41 6.84 -0.85
N ASP A 21 6.78 7.12 -2.09
CA ASP A 21 6.91 8.47 -2.63
C ASP A 21 5.59 9.23 -2.58
N ALA A 22 4.51 8.63 -3.10
CA ALA A 22 3.15 9.19 -3.02
C ALA A 22 2.71 9.40 -1.57
N SER A 23 3.05 8.46 -0.68
CA SER A 23 2.74 8.53 0.75
C SER A 23 3.43 9.72 1.41
N ALA A 24 4.72 9.93 1.13
CA ALA A 24 5.48 11.06 1.66
C ALA A 24 4.93 12.39 1.14
N LEU A 25 4.66 12.48 -0.16
CA LEU A 25 4.06 13.67 -0.79
C LEU A 25 2.68 13.99 -0.24
N THR A 26 1.90 12.97 0.11
CA THR A 26 0.59 13.13 0.75
C THR A 26 0.71 13.78 2.12
N VAL A 27 1.55 13.23 3.00
CA VAL A 27 1.77 13.78 4.33
C VAL A 27 2.32 15.21 4.21
N TRP A 28 3.27 15.43 3.32
CA TRP A 28 3.87 16.74 3.06
C TRP A 28 2.82 17.75 2.59
N GLU A 29 2.01 17.43 1.58
CA GLU A 29 0.95 18.31 1.09
C GLU A 29 -0.04 18.67 2.19
N MET A 30 -0.52 17.69 2.95
CA MET A 30 -1.51 17.91 4.01
C MET A 30 -0.98 18.81 5.15
N LEU A 31 0.33 18.83 5.36
CA LEU A 31 0.96 19.72 6.33
C LEU A 31 1.18 21.13 5.78
N ILE A 32 1.69 21.28 4.55
CA ILE A 32 2.16 22.59 4.09
C ILE A 32 1.22 23.31 3.14
N SER A 33 0.38 22.59 2.37
CA SER A 33 -0.49 23.20 1.34
C SER A 33 -1.63 24.02 1.94
N SER A 34 -2.00 25.12 1.26
CA SER A 34 -3.17 25.95 1.59
C SER A 34 -4.50 25.21 1.51
N ASN A 35 -4.53 24.04 0.88
CA ASN A 35 -5.72 23.19 0.84
C ASN A 35 -5.94 22.39 2.13
N TYR A 36 -4.99 22.42 3.08
CA TYR A 36 -5.05 21.66 4.34
C TYR A 36 -4.54 22.53 5.52
N LEU A 37 -3.39 22.20 6.14
CA LEU A 37 -2.90 22.92 7.33
C LEU A 37 -2.17 24.23 6.99
N ALA A 38 -1.75 24.44 5.76
CA ALA A 38 -1.10 25.67 5.27
C ALA A 38 0.14 26.12 6.07
N LEU A 39 0.94 25.20 6.63
CA LEU A 39 2.11 25.57 7.44
C LEU A 39 3.22 26.24 6.65
N SER A 40 3.35 25.99 5.35
CA SER A 40 4.34 26.60 4.45
C SER A 40 3.88 26.52 2.99
N PRO A 41 2.78 27.21 2.62
CA PRO A 41 2.17 27.07 1.29
C PRO A 41 3.12 27.42 0.14
N GLU A 42 4.07 28.30 0.38
CA GLU A 42 5.07 28.74 -0.60
C GLU A 42 6.08 27.64 -1.00
N LYS A 43 6.19 26.57 -0.19
CA LYS A 43 7.03 25.40 -0.47
C LYS A 43 6.30 24.30 -1.21
N PHE A 44 4.97 24.41 -1.31
CA PHE A 44 4.18 23.37 -1.95
C PHE A 44 4.24 23.48 -3.48
N LYS A 45 4.39 22.31 -4.13
CA LYS A 45 4.35 22.15 -5.59
C LYS A 45 3.55 20.91 -5.94
N THR A 46 3.13 20.81 -7.19
CA THR A 46 2.49 19.61 -7.76
C THR A 46 3.42 18.82 -8.70
N ASP A 47 4.58 19.39 -9.02
CA ASP A 47 5.58 18.82 -9.94
C ASP A 47 6.97 18.84 -9.24
N TYR A 48 7.24 17.81 -8.45
CA TYR A 48 8.53 17.61 -7.81
C TYR A 48 9.43 16.72 -8.68
N SER A 49 10.73 17.05 -8.71
CA SER A 49 11.75 16.15 -9.26
C SER A 49 11.95 14.91 -8.35
N ASP A 50 12.48 13.81 -8.89
CA ASP A 50 12.76 12.60 -8.10
C ASP A 50 13.65 12.90 -6.88
N LYS A 51 14.61 13.80 -7.01
CA LYS A 51 15.47 14.24 -5.90
C LYS A 51 14.67 14.96 -4.80
N GLU A 52 13.77 15.86 -5.18
CA GLU A 52 12.92 16.56 -4.21
C GLU A 52 11.96 15.59 -3.51
N ILE A 53 11.45 14.61 -4.24
CA ILE A 53 10.61 13.54 -3.69
C ILE A 53 11.40 12.73 -2.65
N GLU A 54 12.63 12.33 -2.98
CA GLU A 54 13.52 11.61 -2.06
C GLU A 54 13.82 12.46 -0.80
N GLU A 55 14.12 13.74 -0.95
CA GLU A 55 14.34 14.66 0.18
C GLU A 55 13.10 14.76 1.08
N ILE A 56 11.91 14.89 0.51
CA ILE A 56 10.63 14.92 1.25
C ILE A 56 10.40 13.58 1.97
N ARG A 57 10.60 12.45 1.28
CA ARG A 57 10.46 11.12 1.85
C ARG A 57 11.40 10.90 3.03
N ASN A 58 12.67 11.32 2.88
CA ASN A 58 13.66 11.23 3.94
C ASN A 58 13.27 12.05 5.18
N VAL A 59 12.63 13.20 4.99
CA VAL A 59 12.11 14.01 6.11
C VAL A 59 10.88 13.35 6.73
N VAL A 60 9.87 13.03 5.94
CA VAL A 60 8.57 12.52 6.42
C VAL A 60 8.70 11.17 7.10
N PHE A 61 9.53 10.29 6.58
CA PHE A 61 9.71 8.93 7.10
C PHE A 61 11.05 8.67 7.79
N GLU A 62 11.78 9.76 8.15
CA GLU A 62 13.06 9.63 8.85
C GLU A 62 14.04 8.64 8.20
N ASN A 63 14.31 8.83 6.90
CA ASN A 63 15.11 7.87 6.11
C ASN A 63 14.53 6.44 6.20
N ASP A 64 13.24 6.32 5.96
CA ASP A 64 12.44 5.08 5.98
C ASP A 64 12.35 4.36 7.34
N LYS A 65 12.85 4.92 8.43
CA LYS A 65 12.72 4.30 9.76
C LYS A 65 11.26 4.15 10.19
N ILE A 66 10.41 5.16 9.89
CA ILE A 66 8.99 5.12 10.20
C ILE A 66 8.29 4.03 9.38
N LEU A 67 8.57 3.92 8.07
CA LEU A 67 8.02 2.88 7.21
C LEU A 67 8.42 1.47 7.70
N LYS A 68 9.69 1.27 8.02
CA LYS A 68 10.19 -0.01 8.56
C LYS A 68 9.51 -0.36 9.88
N PHE A 69 9.33 0.61 10.76
CA PHE A 69 8.63 0.42 12.02
C PHE A 69 7.17 -0.01 11.77
N GLN A 70 6.42 0.72 10.94
CA GLN A 70 5.03 0.42 10.62
C GLN A 70 4.88 -0.99 10.00
N LYS A 71 5.73 -1.34 9.04
CA LYS A 71 5.75 -2.69 8.43
C LYS A 71 6.10 -3.78 9.46
N SER A 72 7.06 -3.56 10.35
CA SER A 72 7.43 -4.51 11.42
C SER A 72 6.30 -4.76 12.42
N ARG A 73 5.39 -3.80 12.57
CA ARG A 73 4.16 -3.92 13.37
C ARG A 73 2.97 -4.49 12.58
N GLY A 74 3.20 -4.96 11.35
CA GLY A 74 2.19 -5.61 10.51
C GLY A 74 1.22 -4.66 9.80
N LEU A 75 1.57 -3.39 9.66
CA LEU A 75 0.82 -2.43 8.86
C LEU A 75 1.30 -2.53 7.40
N ASN A 76 0.45 -3.04 6.52
CA ASN A 76 0.80 -3.29 5.12
C ASN A 76 0.09 -2.33 4.14
N ALA A 77 -1.07 -1.78 4.51
CA ALA A 77 -1.78 -0.83 3.67
C ALA A 77 -1.11 0.54 3.70
N ASN A 78 -0.69 1.05 2.54
CA ASN A 78 -0.03 2.36 2.43
C ASN A 78 -0.90 3.48 2.98
N TRP A 79 -2.21 3.44 2.78
CA TRP A 79 -3.15 4.45 3.30
C TRP A 79 -3.19 4.49 4.83
N ASP A 80 -3.10 3.34 5.50
CA ASP A 80 -3.01 3.28 6.96
C ASP A 80 -1.69 3.87 7.47
N MET A 81 -0.57 3.63 6.74
CA MET A 81 0.75 4.21 7.06
C MET A 81 0.77 5.73 6.91
N ILE A 82 0.16 6.26 5.84
CA ILE A 82 -0.01 7.70 5.61
C ILE A 82 -0.82 8.32 6.73
N TYR A 83 -1.99 7.76 6.99
CA TYR A 83 -2.90 8.24 8.03
C TYR A 83 -2.22 8.30 9.39
N LEU A 84 -1.53 7.23 9.78
CA LEU A 84 -0.83 7.14 11.05
C LEU A 84 0.26 8.22 11.16
N SER A 85 1.04 8.44 10.11
CA SER A 85 2.12 9.42 10.07
C SER A 85 1.58 10.85 10.12
N PHE A 86 0.55 11.17 9.34
CA PHE A 86 -0.07 12.48 9.34
C PHE A 86 -0.78 12.80 10.66
N ALA A 87 -1.62 11.88 11.14
CA ALA A 87 -2.37 12.07 12.39
C ALA A 87 -1.45 12.25 13.61
N HIS A 88 -0.33 11.51 13.65
CA HIS A 88 0.68 11.71 14.68
C HIS A 88 1.26 13.14 14.66
N GLN A 89 1.64 13.65 13.48
CA GLN A 89 2.13 15.02 13.36
C GLN A 89 1.04 16.06 13.71
N LEU A 90 -0.20 15.81 13.32
CA LEU A 90 -1.32 16.68 13.70
C LEU A 90 -1.47 16.77 15.22
N ILE A 91 -1.44 15.64 15.94
CA ILE A 91 -1.49 15.61 17.42
C ILE A 91 -0.30 16.35 18.00
N HIS A 92 0.90 16.17 17.44
CA HIS A 92 2.10 16.88 17.86
C HIS A 92 1.97 18.40 17.70
N LEU A 93 1.48 18.88 16.56
CA LEU A 93 1.24 20.30 16.31
C LEU A 93 0.22 20.90 17.29
N LEU A 94 -0.89 20.20 17.52
CA LEU A 94 -1.92 20.62 18.46
C LEU A 94 -1.37 20.68 19.89
N SER A 95 -0.45 19.80 20.27
CA SER A 95 0.16 19.82 21.61
C SER A 95 0.99 21.06 21.87
N GLN A 96 1.55 21.69 20.85
CA GLN A 96 2.35 22.92 20.98
C GLN A 96 1.51 24.17 21.27
N ILE A 97 0.23 24.17 20.86
CA ILE A 97 -0.69 25.29 21.08
C ILE A 97 -1.72 25.02 22.18
N LYS A 98 -1.63 23.87 22.84
CA LYS A 98 -2.61 23.38 23.83
C LYS A 98 -2.94 24.40 24.92
N GLU A 99 -1.96 25.09 25.45
CA GLU A 99 -2.17 26.04 26.55
C GLU A 99 -3.04 27.23 26.13
N TYR A 100 -3.05 27.58 24.86
CA TYR A 100 -3.78 28.73 24.34
C TYR A 100 -5.08 28.34 23.64
N GLU A 101 -5.18 27.14 23.08
CA GLU A 101 -6.25 26.72 22.17
C GLU A 101 -7.01 25.46 22.65
N ILE A 102 -6.98 25.16 23.95
CA ILE A 102 -7.57 23.92 24.47
C ILE A 102 -9.06 23.75 24.15
N GLU A 103 -9.82 24.85 24.11
CA GLU A 103 -11.25 24.80 23.80
C GLU A 103 -11.49 24.47 22.32
N ASN A 104 -10.69 25.04 21.42
CA ASN A 104 -10.73 24.68 20.00
C ASN A 104 -10.29 23.23 19.78
N ILE A 105 -9.22 22.77 20.45
CA ILE A 105 -8.75 21.39 20.40
C ILE A 105 -9.85 20.41 20.85
N ARG A 106 -10.52 20.69 21.98
CA ARG A 106 -11.64 19.88 22.46
C ARG A 106 -12.76 19.81 21.43
N LYS A 107 -13.13 20.95 20.84
CA LYS A 107 -14.17 21.01 19.79
C LYS A 107 -13.80 20.13 18.58
N TRP A 108 -12.57 20.23 18.08
CA TRP A 108 -12.12 19.43 16.93
C TRP A 108 -12.04 17.94 17.24
N CYS A 109 -11.71 17.58 18.49
CA CYS A 109 -11.62 16.18 18.93
C CYS A 109 -12.97 15.57 19.34
N GLN A 110 -14.08 16.30 19.30
CA GLN A 110 -15.42 15.79 19.61
C GLN A 110 -16.17 15.21 18.40
N ALA A 111 -15.66 15.42 17.19
CA ALA A 111 -16.26 14.96 15.95
C ALA A 111 -15.15 14.43 14.99
N PRO A 112 -15.49 13.63 13.99
CA PRO A 112 -14.52 13.22 12.98
C PRO A 112 -13.83 14.43 12.33
N ILE A 113 -12.50 14.37 12.24
CA ILE A 113 -11.70 15.39 11.59
C ILE A 113 -11.81 15.18 10.08
N ASN A 114 -12.41 16.14 9.39
CA ASN A 114 -12.55 16.13 7.94
C ASN A 114 -11.75 17.27 7.28
N HIS A 115 -11.84 17.39 5.97
CA HIS A 115 -11.13 18.41 5.21
C HIS A 115 -11.42 19.84 5.72
N LYS A 116 -12.69 20.17 6.01
CA LYS A 116 -13.06 21.48 6.56
C LYS A 116 -12.43 21.74 7.93
N THR A 117 -12.43 20.72 8.80
CA THR A 117 -11.80 20.80 10.12
C THR A 117 -10.29 21.02 9.99
N LEU A 118 -9.62 20.39 9.01
CA LEU A 118 -8.20 20.62 8.76
C LEU A 118 -7.91 22.07 8.36
N LEU A 119 -8.75 22.69 7.53
CA LEU A 119 -8.63 24.11 7.18
C LEU A 119 -8.82 25.02 8.40
N GLU A 120 -9.78 24.72 9.28
CA GLU A 120 -9.99 25.45 10.55
C GLU A 120 -8.75 25.32 11.45
N ILE A 121 -8.21 24.12 11.63
CA ILE A 121 -7.01 23.85 12.41
C ILE A 121 -5.82 24.63 11.84
N GLY A 122 -5.60 24.55 10.51
CA GLY A 122 -4.53 25.27 9.82
C GLY A 122 -4.60 26.76 10.04
N GLY A 123 -5.81 27.34 9.93
CA GLY A 123 -6.03 28.78 10.19
C GLY A 123 -5.64 29.20 11.60
N VAL A 124 -5.83 28.34 12.59
CA VAL A 124 -5.41 28.61 13.97
C VAL A 124 -3.91 28.38 14.15
N LEU A 125 -3.36 27.25 13.67
CA LEU A 125 -1.93 26.91 13.78
C LEU A 125 -1.03 28.02 13.21
N ASN A 126 -1.44 28.67 12.12
CA ASN A 126 -0.68 29.72 11.47
C ASN A 126 -0.55 31.01 12.29
N ASN A 127 -1.26 31.13 13.45
CA ASN A 127 -1.04 32.22 14.39
C ASN A 127 0.08 31.94 15.41
N TYR A 128 0.65 30.74 15.38
CA TYR A 128 1.67 30.26 16.33
C TYR A 128 2.94 29.82 15.59
N SER A 129 4.07 29.86 16.30
CA SER A 129 5.30 29.22 15.82
C SER A 129 5.26 27.77 16.24
N VAL A 130 4.96 26.88 15.32
CA VAL A 130 4.91 25.44 15.52
C VAL A 130 5.94 24.71 14.65
N GLU A 131 6.46 23.61 15.14
CA GLU A 131 7.51 22.85 14.49
C GLU A 131 7.07 21.39 14.24
N LEU A 132 7.46 20.85 13.07
CA LEU A 132 7.29 19.44 12.75
C LEU A 132 8.42 18.64 13.40
N ASP A 133 8.10 17.48 13.96
CA ASP A 133 9.09 16.52 14.48
C ASP A 133 8.66 15.08 14.17
N PHE A 134 9.08 14.57 13.03
CA PHE A 134 8.83 13.18 12.64
C PHE A 134 9.64 12.17 13.48
N GLY A 135 10.76 12.61 14.09
CA GLY A 135 11.60 11.76 14.94
C GLY A 135 10.92 11.30 16.25
N LEU A 136 9.80 11.93 16.62
CA LEU A 136 9.00 11.49 17.78
C LEU A 136 8.18 10.24 17.47
N PHE A 137 7.85 9.96 16.20
CA PHE A 137 6.95 8.90 15.80
C PHE A 137 7.35 7.55 16.41
N VAL A 138 8.52 7.05 16.09
CA VAL A 138 8.99 5.73 16.54
C VAL A 138 9.07 5.70 18.07
N LYS A 139 9.64 6.72 18.70
CA LYS A 139 9.79 6.81 20.16
C LYS A 139 8.46 6.73 20.93
N GLU A 140 7.40 7.30 20.35
CA GLU A 140 6.08 7.35 21.00
C GLU A 140 5.32 6.05 20.78
N PHE A 141 5.40 5.47 19.59
CA PHE A 141 4.75 4.20 19.29
C PHE A 141 5.47 2.97 19.89
N GLU A 142 6.78 3.04 20.14
CA GLU A 142 7.51 1.99 20.86
C GLU A 142 7.05 1.80 22.31
N ARG A 143 6.33 2.76 22.89
CA ARG A 143 5.72 2.64 24.23
C ARG A 143 4.54 1.69 24.27
N SER A 144 4.04 1.28 23.10
CA SER A 144 2.90 0.39 22.93
C SER A 144 3.33 -0.91 22.25
N GLU A 145 2.69 -2.02 22.64
CA GLU A 145 2.77 -3.32 21.95
C GLU A 145 1.75 -3.43 20.81
N ALA A 146 1.03 -2.36 20.48
CA ALA A 146 0.02 -2.34 19.43
C ALA A 146 0.57 -2.79 18.08
N THR A 147 -0.25 -3.53 17.34
CA THR A 147 0.05 -4.05 16.00
C THR A 147 -1.12 -3.84 15.07
N LYS A 148 -0.86 -3.80 13.78
CA LYS A 148 -1.89 -3.69 12.73
C LYS A 148 -2.87 -2.53 13.04
N GLN A 149 -4.17 -2.81 13.04
CA GLN A 149 -5.22 -1.82 13.29
C GLN A 149 -5.13 -1.16 14.66
N GLU A 150 -4.61 -1.86 15.68
CA GLU A 150 -4.45 -1.30 17.03
C GLU A 150 -3.51 -0.09 17.07
N LEU A 151 -2.57 0.03 16.09
CA LEU A 151 -1.73 1.22 15.96
C LEU A 151 -2.55 2.48 15.65
N LEU A 152 -3.60 2.35 14.87
CA LEU A 152 -4.48 3.49 14.56
C LEU A 152 -5.28 3.89 15.80
N ASP A 153 -5.77 2.90 16.57
CA ASP A 153 -6.49 3.16 17.82
C ASP A 153 -5.60 3.82 18.87
N TYR A 154 -4.30 3.49 18.88
CA TYR A 154 -3.32 4.08 19.80
C TYR A 154 -3.15 5.59 19.61
N LEU A 155 -3.49 6.17 18.47
CA LEU A 155 -3.53 7.64 18.28
C LEU A 155 -4.46 8.33 19.28
N ASN A 156 -5.57 7.71 19.68
CA ASN A 156 -6.46 8.28 20.69
C ASN A 156 -5.82 8.28 22.09
N VAL A 157 -5.00 7.27 22.39
CA VAL A 157 -4.20 7.23 23.63
C VAL A 157 -3.17 8.35 23.61
N LEU A 158 -2.43 8.53 22.52
CA LEU A 158 -1.46 9.62 22.35
C LEU A 158 -2.13 10.99 22.44
N THR A 159 -3.36 11.12 21.93
CA THR A 159 -4.13 12.35 22.03
C THR A 159 -4.45 12.67 23.49
N PHE A 160 -4.88 11.69 24.27
CA PHE A 160 -5.11 11.87 25.70
C PHE A 160 -3.82 12.25 26.43
N ASP A 161 -2.73 11.54 26.18
CA ASP A 161 -1.45 11.79 26.85
C ASP A 161 -0.90 13.20 26.57
N LYS A 162 -0.99 13.65 25.31
CA LYS A 162 -0.43 14.96 24.91
C LYS A 162 -1.39 16.13 25.17
N LEU A 163 -2.67 15.93 24.86
CA LEU A 163 -3.66 17.03 24.88
C LEU A 163 -4.54 17.02 26.13
N GLY A 164 -4.64 15.89 26.84
CA GLY A 164 -5.57 15.71 27.95
C GLY A 164 -7.04 15.67 27.49
N VAL A 165 -7.27 15.24 26.27
CA VAL A 165 -8.61 15.16 25.64
C VAL A 165 -8.92 13.71 25.29
N GLU A 166 -9.99 13.18 25.87
CA GLU A 166 -10.55 11.89 25.45
C GLU A 166 -11.27 12.06 24.11
N THR A 167 -10.96 11.19 23.16
CA THR A 167 -11.50 11.27 21.81
C THR A 167 -11.53 9.90 21.14
N SER A 168 -12.40 9.75 20.14
CA SER A 168 -12.38 8.71 19.12
C SER A 168 -12.19 9.27 17.70
N SER A 169 -11.86 10.57 17.58
CA SER A 169 -11.74 11.27 16.29
C SER A 169 -10.58 10.77 15.44
N PHE A 170 -9.60 10.08 16.06
CA PHE A 170 -8.47 9.45 15.37
C PHE A 170 -8.70 7.95 15.12
N GLN A 171 -9.94 7.52 15.02
CA GLN A 171 -10.28 6.21 14.45
C GLN A 171 -10.31 6.28 12.92
N LYS A 172 -10.23 5.13 12.26
CA LYS A 172 -10.37 5.05 10.80
C LYS A 172 -11.73 5.62 10.37
N GLY A 173 -11.72 6.74 9.66
CA GLY A 173 -12.93 7.50 9.32
C GLY A 173 -12.63 8.63 8.32
N GLU A 174 -13.24 9.81 8.52
CA GLU A 174 -13.16 10.92 7.54
C GLU A 174 -11.71 11.39 7.30
N LEU A 175 -10.89 11.52 8.34
CA LEU A 175 -9.48 11.91 8.18
C LEU A 175 -8.71 10.86 7.38
N TRP A 176 -8.95 9.59 7.64
CA TRP A 176 -8.36 8.50 6.87
C TRP A 176 -8.76 8.59 5.39
N SER A 177 -10.04 8.86 5.09
CA SER A 177 -10.53 9.02 3.72
C SER A 177 -9.93 10.24 3.01
N VAL A 178 -9.63 11.33 3.75
CA VAL A 178 -8.88 12.47 3.20
C VAL A 178 -7.46 12.04 2.83
N CYS A 179 -6.76 11.34 3.72
CA CYS A 179 -5.41 10.83 3.45
C CYS A 179 -5.37 9.88 2.23
N GLU A 180 -6.34 8.96 2.15
CA GLU A 180 -6.50 8.06 1.02
C GLU A 180 -6.67 8.83 -0.30
N HIS A 181 -7.61 9.79 -0.33
CA HIS A 181 -7.89 10.55 -1.55
C HIS A 181 -6.67 11.36 -2.02
N VAL A 182 -5.97 12.05 -1.12
CA VAL A 182 -4.76 12.81 -1.46
C VAL A 182 -3.64 11.88 -1.96
N SER A 183 -3.50 10.71 -1.35
CA SER A 183 -2.56 9.69 -1.80
C SER A 183 -2.86 9.21 -3.22
N GLN A 184 -4.13 8.99 -3.52
CA GLN A 184 -4.55 8.61 -4.86
C GLN A 184 -4.32 9.73 -5.87
N GLU A 185 -4.52 11.00 -5.50
CA GLU A 185 -4.15 12.12 -6.36
C GLU A 185 -2.66 12.07 -6.76
N TRP A 186 -1.77 11.79 -5.81
CA TRP A 186 -0.34 11.68 -6.08
C TRP A 186 0.01 10.44 -6.89
N TYR A 187 -0.63 9.30 -6.61
CA TYR A 187 -0.24 8.05 -7.22
C TYR A 187 -0.81 7.86 -8.62
N VAL A 188 -2.13 8.08 -8.81
CA VAL A 188 -2.77 7.87 -10.11
C VAL A 188 -2.78 9.13 -10.99
N GLY A 189 -2.59 10.32 -10.39
CA GLY A 189 -2.60 11.60 -11.08
C GLY A 189 -3.99 12.10 -11.45
N ASP A 190 -4.06 13.37 -11.89
CA ASP A 190 -5.31 14.06 -12.20
C ASP A 190 -6.16 13.37 -13.26
N ASP A 191 -5.51 12.76 -14.26
CA ASP A 191 -6.20 12.13 -15.38
C ASP A 191 -6.97 10.87 -14.95
N ASN A 192 -6.53 10.22 -13.87
CA ASN A 192 -7.05 8.94 -13.41
C ASN A 192 -7.82 9.01 -12.09
N ILE A 193 -7.76 10.13 -11.36
CA ILE A 193 -8.31 10.22 -10.00
C ILE A 193 -9.81 9.95 -9.93
N ILE A 194 -10.58 10.38 -10.91
CA ILE A 194 -12.03 10.13 -10.96
C ILE A 194 -12.31 8.64 -11.17
N ALA A 195 -11.52 7.97 -12.03
CA ALA A 195 -11.66 6.53 -12.25
C ALA A 195 -11.27 5.73 -10.99
N SER A 196 -10.27 6.20 -10.24
CA SER A 196 -9.79 5.56 -9.02
C SER A 196 -10.73 5.76 -7.82
N THR A 197 -11.18 7.00 -7.57
CA THR A 197 -11.87 7.38 -6.33
C THR A 197 -13.30 7.84 -6.50
N GLY A 198 -13.75 8.04 -7.73
CA GLY A 198 -15.06 8.65 -8.04
C GLY A 198 -15.14 10.17 -7.75
N LYS A 199 -14.05 10.80 -7.33
CA LYS A 199 -14.00 12.21 -6.94
C LYS A 199 -12.91 12.94 -7.72
N PRO A 200 -13.08 14.26 -8.01
CA PRO A 200 -12.03 15.06 -8.64
C PRO A 200 -10.88 15.37 -7.67
N SER A 201 -9.70 15.70 -8.21
CA SER A 201 -8.58 16.21 -7.42
C SER A 201 -8.97 17.47 -6.63
N VAL A 202 -8.54 17.54 -5.38
CA VAL A 202 -8.55 18.76 -4.57
C VAL A 202 -7.48 19.72 -5.10
N GLN A 203 -6.29 19.20 -5.37
CA GLN A 203 -5.18 19.96 -5.94
C GLN A 203 -4.81 19.42 -7.32
N LYS A 204 -5.09 20.21 -8.37
CA LYS A 204 -4.70 19.87 -9.75
C LYS A 204 -3.21 20.10 -10.01
N GLY A 205 -2.70 19.42 -11.03
CA GLY A 205 -1.32 19.52 -11.51
C GLY A 205 -0.46 18.29 -11.19
N LYS A 206 -1.02 17.27 -10.58
CA LYS A 206 -0.31 16.01 -10.24
C LYS A 206 -0.34 15.06 -11.44
N LYS A 207 0.84 14.61 -11.88
CA LYS A 207 0.99 13.71 -13.05
C LYS A 207 0.73 12.24 -12.70
N GLY A 208 0.93 11.87 -11.45
CA GLY A 208 0.89 10.47 -11.00
C GLY A 208 2.15 9.69 -11.33
N PHE A 209 2.17 8.42 -10.88
CA PHE A 209 3.30 7.51 -11.04
C PHE A 209 3.00 6.31 -11.95
N LEU A 210 1.75 6.11 -12.40
CA LEU A 210 1.32 4.91 -13.15
C LEU A 210 2.16 4.63 -14.42
N VAL A 211 2.69 5.65 -15.05
CA VAL A 211 3.56 5.52 -16.22
C VAL A 211 5.05 5.69 -15.89
N ASN A 212 5.38 5.82 -14.61
CA ASN A 212 6.76 6.02 -14.13
C ASN A 212 7.07 5.10 -12.94
N GLU A 213 6.60 3.87 -13.02
CA GLU A 213 6.87 2.83 -12.04
C GLU A 213 8.32 2.38 -12.08
N THR A 214 8.85 1.98 -10.92
CA THR A 214 10.18 1.39 -10.80
C THR A 214 10.10 -0.13 -10.94
N THR A 215 10.74 -0.70 -11.95
CA THR A 215 10.82 -2.14 -12.15
C THR A 215 11.96 -2.76 -11.34
N LEU A 216 11.78 -3.98 -10.82
CA LEU A 216 12.77 -4.67 -9.98
C LEU A 216 13.89 -5.39 -10.76
N ALA A 217 13.77 -5.41 -12.08
CA ALA A 217 14.80 -5.76 -13.04
C ALA A 217 14.58 -4.92 -14.30
N PRO A 218 15.52 -4.86 -15.25
CA PRO A 218 15.28 -4.15 -16.51
C PRO A 218 13.98 -4.61 -17.16
N LYS A 219 13.14 -3.66 -17.57
CA LYS A 219 11.78 -3.96 -18.07
C LYS A 219 11.80 -4.87 -19.29
N GLU A 220 12.83 -4.74 -20.12
CA GLU A 220 13.07 -5.57 -21.29
C GLU A 220 13.32 -7.03 -20.88
N ASP A 221 14.16 -7.27 -19.85
CA ASP A 221 14.50 -8.61 -19.37
C ASP A 221 13.27 -9.32 -18.76
N ILE A 222 12.42 -8.57 -18.05
CA ILE A 222 11.15 -9.08 -17.53
C ILE A 222 10.20 -9.42 -18.70
N GLY A 223 10.10 -8.56 -19.72
CA GLY A 223 9.32 -8.82 -20.93
C GLY A 223 9.81 -10.07 -21.69
N GLU A 224 11.13 -10.23 -21.79
CA GLU A 224 11.73 -11.43 -22.37
C GLU A 224 11.50 -12.70 -21.54
N LEU A 225 11.44 -12.58 -20.21
CA LEU A 225 11.04 -13.68 -19.34
C LEU A 225 9.60 -14.11 -19.65
N PHE A 226 8.64 -13.17 -19.73
CA PHE A 226 7.26 -13.49 -20.06
C PHE A 226 7.12 -14.14 -21.43
N GLN A 227 7.86 -13.63 -22.43
CA GLN A 227 7.89 -14.22 -23.77
C GLN A 227 8.45 -15.66 -23.73
N PHE A 228 9.53 -15.90 -23.00
CA PHE A 228 10.12 -17.23 -22.83
C PHE A 228 9.12 -18.21 -22.21
N LEU A 229 8.42 -17.82 -21.13
CA LEU A 229 7.44 -18.65 -20.45
C LEU A 229 6.29 -19.03 -21.36
N THR A 230 5.69 -18.05 -22.04
CA THR A 230 4.56 -18.29 -22.95
C THR A 230 4.97 -19.11 -24.20
N ALA A 231 6.16 -18.87 -24.74
CA ALA A 231 6.70 -19.68 -25.85
C ALA A 231 6.99 -21.13 -25.44
N SER A 232 7.28 -21.37 -24.16
CA SER A 232 7.45 -22.71 -23.57
C SER A 232 6.13 -23.42 -23.26
N GLY A 233 4.99 -22.80 -23.57
CA GLY A 233 3.66 -23.33 -23.30
C GLY A 233 3.21 -23.20 -21.86
N ILE A 234 3.86 -22.35 -21.06
CA ILE A 234 3.47 -22.04 -19.68
C ILE A 234 2.47 -20.88 -19.70
N GLU A 235 1.32 -21.08 -19.08
CA GLU A 235 0.34 -20.02 -18.89
C GLU A 235 0.79 -19.11 -17.74
N ILE A 236 0.71 -17.79 -17.94
CA ILE A 236 1.08 -16.81 -16.90
C ILE A 236 -0.12 -15.97 -16.49
N GLY A 237 -0.16 -15.59 -15.20
CA GLY A 237 -1.21 -14.75 -14.63
C GLY A 237 -0.68 -13.90 -13.49
N ILE A 238 -1.54 -13.02 -13.00
CA ILE A 238 -1.27 -12.09 -11.89
C ILE A 238 -2.27 -12.32 -10.77
N GLY A 239 -1.78 -12.29 -9.53
CA GLY A 239 -2.61 -12.25 -8.33
C GLY A 239 -2.07 -11.18 -7.39
N THR A 240 -2.64 -9.97 -7.42
CA THR A 240 -2.08 -8.80 -6.73
C THR A 240 -3.08 -8.13 -5.78
N GLY A 241 -2.55 -7.45 -4.77
CA GLY A 241 -3.29 -6.52 -3.92
C GLY A 241 -3.45 -5.11 -4.50
N ARG A 242 -2.90 -4.85 -5.70
CA ARG A 242 -3.10 -3.58 -6.41
C ARG A 242 -4.50 -3.50 -7.02
N PRO A 243 -5.13 -2.30 -7.07
CA PRO A 243 -6.30 -2.03 -7.90
C PRO A 243 -6.04 -2.33 -9.39
N GLU A 244 -7.13 -2.56 -10.15
CA GLU A 244 -7.04 -2.88 -11.58
C GLU A 244 -6.34 -1.78 -12.37
N LEU A 245 -6.74 -0.52 -12.15
CA LEU A 245 -6.13 0.64 -12.79
C LEU A 245 -4.61 0.69 -12.57
N GLU A 246 -4.18 0.43 -11.34
CA GLU A 246 -2.79 0.48 -10.88
C GLU A 246 -1.97 -0.76 -11.29
N THR A 247 -2.61 -1.75 -11.87
CA THR A 247 -1.99 -2.95 -12.45
C THR A 247 -1.94 -2.85 -13.98
N ILE A 248 -3.07 -2.57 -14.61
CA ILE A 248 -3.22 -2.61 -16.07
C ILE A 248 -2.46 -1.47 -16.75
N GLN A 249 -2.56 -0.22 -16.24
CA GLN A 249 -1.87 0.91 -16.89
C GLN A 249 -0.34 0.78 -16.87
N PRO A 250 0.33 0.47 -15.72
CA PRO A 250 1.76 0.21 -15.72
C PRO A 250 2.16 -0.93 -16.66
N PHE A 251 1.43 -2.05 -16.66
CA PHE A 251 1.74 -3.19 -17.55
C PHE A 251 1.58 -2.84 -19.01
N GLN A 252 0.59 -2.01 -19.36
CA GLN A 252 0.42 -1.51 -20.72
C GLN A 252 1.58 -0.57 -21.11
N HIS A 253 1.96 0.34 -20.23
CA HIS A 253 3.08 1.28 -20.47
C HIS A 253 4.42 0.57 -20.60
N LEU A 254 4.65 -0.50 -19.81
CA LEU A 254 5.86 -1.32 -19.85
C LEU A 254 5.88 -2.33 -21.01
N ASP A 255 4.81 -2.39 -21.82
CA ASP A 255 4.63 -3.35 -22.92
C ASP A 255 4.58 -4.82 -22.45
N TRP A 256 4.18 -5.05 -21.18
CA TRP A 256 4.07 -6.39 -20.59
C TRP A 256 2.68 -7.02 -20.77
N LEU A 257 1.62 -6.18 -20.80
CA LEU A 257 0.23 -6.66 -20.81
C LEU A 257 -0.07 -7.63 -21.96
N LYS A 258 0.61 -7.46 -23.10
CA LYS A 258 0.48 -8.33 -24.29
C LYS A 258 0.83 -9.80 -24.07
N HIS A 259 1.56 -10.12 -22.99
CA HIS A 259 1.95 -11.50 -22.65
C HIS A 259 0.92 -12.21 -21.78
N PHE A 260 -0.06 -11.49 -21.24
CA PHE A 260 -1.04 -12.01 -20.29
C PHE A 260 -2.41 -12.18 -20.95
N ASP A 261 -3.10 -13.27 -20.59
CA ASP A 261 -4.55 -13.35 -20.71
C ASP A 261 -5.16 -12.50 -19.57
N VAL A 262 -5.90 -11.45 -19.93
CA VAL A 262 -6.49 -10.50 -18.95
C VAL A 262 -7.41 -11.22 -17.97
N SER A 263 -8.06 -12.31 -18.36
CA SER A 263 -8.88 -13.13 -17.47
C SER A 263 -8.07 -13.80 -16.35
N ARG A 264 -6.73 -13.86 -16.46
CA ARG A 264 -5.82 -14.37 -15.43
C ARG A 264 -5.17 -13.26 -14.58
N ILE A 265 -5.57 -12.01 -14.77
CA ILE A 265 -5.11 -10.88 -13.96
C ILE A 265 -6.17 -10.61 -12.90
N VAL A 266 -5.91 -11.01 -11.66
CA VAL A 266 -6.79 -10.80 -10.50
C VAL A 266 -6.21 -9.70 -9.63
N THR A 267 -7.03 -8.70 -9.32
CA THR A 267 -6.66 -7.47 -8.64
C THR A 267 -7.45 -7.27 -7.34
N ALA A 268 -7.14 -6.22 -6.60
CA ALA A 268 -7.89 -5.85 -5.40
C ALA A 268 -9.38 -5.58 -5.69
N ASP A 269 -9.70 -5.08 -6.90
CA ASP A 269 -11.11 -4.82 -7.28
C ASP A 269 -11.91 -6.12 -7.39
N ASP A 270 -11.32 -7.19 -7.91
CA ASP A 270 -11.94 -8.51 -7.96
C ASP A 270 -12.21 -9.05 -6.55
N VAL A 271 -11.25 -8.87 -5.63
CA VAL A 271 -11.37 -9.28 -4.24
C VAL A 271 -12.45 -8.46 -3.52
N ALA A 272 -12.40 -7.14 -3.64
CA ALA A 272 -13.39 -6.24 -3.02
C ALA A 272 -14.82 -6.52 -3.51
N LYS A 273 -14.98 -6.79 -4.82
CA LYS A 273 -16.27 -7.18 -5.38
C LYS A 273 -16.77 -8.49 -4.80
N ALA A 274 -15.90 -9.48 -4.65
CA ALA A 274 -16.26 -10.77 -4.07
C ALA A 274 -16.62 -10.65 -2.58
N GLU A 275 -15.90 -9.82 -1.83
CA GLU A 275 -16.17 -9.57 -0.40
C GLU A 275 -17.55 -8.95 -0.16
N GLN A 276 -18.08 -8.15 -1.12
CA GLN A 276 -19.44 -7.59 -1.04
C GLN A 276 -20.55 -8.66 -1.09
N GLU A 277 -20.25 -9.84 -1.63
CA GLU A 277 -21.18 -10.97 -1.68
C GLU A 277 -21.16 -11.81 -0.39
N LEU A 278 -20.26 -11.50 0.55
CA LEU A 278 -20.04 -12.25 1.78
C LEU A 278 -20.60 -11.50 3.02
N PRO A 279 -20.81 -12.23 4.13
CA PRO A 279 -21.10 -11.59 5.41
C PRO A 279 -19.99 -10.61 5.82
N GLU A 280 -20.41 -9.50 6.44
CA GLU A 280 -19.49 -8.45 6.91
C GLU A 280 -18.34 -9.03 7.77
N GLY A 281 -17.13 -8.51 7.53
CA GLY A 281 -15.92 -8.89 8.25
C GLY A 281 -15.17 -10.12 7.71
N LYS A 282 -15.62 -10.75 6.62
CA LYS A 282 -14.84 -11.78 5.93
C LYS A 282 -13.91 -11.15 4.90
N SER A 283 -12.62 -11.43 5.02
CA SER A 283 -11.62 -11.02 4.02
C SER A 283 -11.19 -12.18 3.14
N LEU A 284 -11.10 -11.91 1.84
CA LEU A 284 -10.56 -12.79 0.80
C LEU A 284 -9.16 -12.38 0.35
N SER A 285 -8.61 -11.33 0.95
CA SER A 285 -7.25 -10.86 0.69
C SER A 285 -6.22 -11.89 1.13
N LYS A 286 -5.06 -11.92 0.50
CA LYS A 286 -3.91 -12.79 0.88
C LYS A 286 -3.62 -12.68 2.40
N PRO A 287 -3.42 -13.76 3.12
CA PRO A 287 -3.07 -15.12 2.66
C PRO A 287 -4.26 -16.02 2.27
N HIS A 288 -5.48 -15.50 2.14
CA HIS A 288 -6.58 -16.30 1.58
C HIS A 288 -6.26 -16.64 0.11
N PRO A 289 -6.46 -17.90 -0.36
CA PRO A 289 -6.03 -18.33 -1.68
C PRO A 289 -6.94 -17.83 -2.83
N TYR A 290 -8.01 -17.10 -2.52
CA TYR A 290 -9.05 -16.66 -3.47
C TYR A 290 -8.47 -16.03 -4.74
N THR A 291 -7.56 -15.06 -4.59
CA THR A 291 -6.93 -14.34 -5.70
C THR A 291 -6.27 -15.29 -6.70
N TYR A 292 -5.53 -16.28 -6.20
CA TYR A 292 -4.82 -17.24 -7.04
C TYR A 292 -5.74 -18.31 -7.63
N ILE A 293 -6.75 -18.78 -6.88
CA ILE A 293 -7.76 -19.70 -7.40
C ILE A 293 -8.53 -19.05 -8.55
N LEU A 294 -8.98 -17.82 -8.37
CA LEU A 294 -9.73 -17.10 -9.39
C LEU A 294 -8.90 -16.89 -10.67
N GLY A 295 -7.60 -16.51 -10.52
CA GLY A 295 -6.67 -16.34 -11.66
C GLY A 295 -6.36 -17.67 -12.36
N LEU A 296 -6.19 -18.76 -11.62
CA LEU A 296 -5.98 -20.09 -12.18
C LEU A 296 -7.16 -20.51 -13.06
N HIS A 297 -8.37 -20.16 -12.66
CA HIS A 297 -9.61 -20.47 -13.40
C HIS A 297 -10.08 -19.35 -14.33
N ARG A 298 -9.22 -18.37 -14.69
CA ARG A 298 -9.52 -17.31 -15.69
C ARG A 298 -10.77 -16.49 -15.36
N LYS A 299 -11.05 -16.28 -14.07
CA LYS A 299 -12.26 -15.61 -13.58
C LYS A 299 -13.59 -16.27 -13.98
N ASP A 300 -13.55 -17.53 -14.40
CA ASP A 300 -14.76 -18.26 -14.83
C ASP A 300 -15.59 -18.81 -13.65
N LEU A 301 -15.03 -18.81 -12.43
CA LEU A 301 -15.71 -19.27 -11.22
C LEU A 301 -16.47 -18.13 -10.53
N SER A 302 -17.68 -18.41 -10.05
CA SER A 302 -18.37 -17.55 -9.10
C SER A 302 -17.64 -17.52 -7.75
N VAL A 303 -17.95 -16.55 -6.90
CA VAL A 303 -17.37 -16.42 -5.56
C VAL A 303 -17.56 -17.72 -4.75
N GLN A 304 -18.78 -18.29 -4.77
CA GLN A 304 -19.08 -19.52 -4.04
C GLN A 304 -18.33 -20.75 -4.59
N GLU A 305 -18.15 -20.85 -5.90
CA GLU A 305 -17.36 -21.93 -6.50
C GLU A 305 -15.89 -21.82 -6.12
N CYS A 306 -15.32 -20.61 -6.13
CA CYS A 306 -13.95 -20.37 -5.64
C CYS A 306 -13.79 -20.80 -4.18
N LEU A 307 -14.73 -20.40 -3.32
CA LEU A 307 -14.69 -20.72 -1.88
C LEU A 307 -14.89 -22.21 -1.60
N ASN A 308 -15.64 -22.90 -2.45
CA ASN A 308 -15.91 -24.35 -2.34
C ASN A 308 -14.88 -25.19 -3.10
N THR A 309 -13.87 -24.59 -3.73
CA THR A 309 -12.80 -25.33 -4.39
C THR A 309 -12.10 -26.24 -3.40
N PRO A 310 -12.06 -27.58 -3.63
CA PRO A 310 -11.37 -28.49 -2.74
C PRO A 310 -9.87 -28.15 -2.65
N LEU A 311 -9.37 -28.02 -1.43
CA LEU A 311 -7.94 -27.76 -1.17
C LEU A 311 -7.30 -28.94 -0.44
N PRO A 312 -6.05 -29.33 -0.81
CA PRO A 312 -5.26 -28.81 -1.93
C PRO A 312 -5.88 -29.11 -3.29
N ILE A 313 -5.63 -28.25 -4.29
CA ILE A 313 -6.13 -28.45 -5.66
C ILE A 313 -5.49 -29.66 -6.30
N LYS A 314 -6.21 -30.36 -7.19
CA LYS A 314 -5.81 -31.65 -7.75
C LYS A 314 -4.44 -31.65 -8.42
N ASP A 315 -4.11 -30.61 -9.19
CA ASP A 315 -2.86 -30.54 -9.95
C ASP A 315 -1.96 -29.38 -9.44
N GLY A 316 -1.98 -29.11 -8.13
CA GLY A 316 -1.24 -28.01 -7.49
C GLY A 316 0.26 -28.02 -7.79
N ASP A 317 0.87 -29.20 -7.86
CA ASP A 317 2.30 -29.36 -8.21
C ASP A 317 2.66 -28.82 -9.63
N SER A 318 1.66 -28.60 -10.48
CA SER A 318 1.86 -28.00 -11.81
C SER A 318 1.68 -26.47 -11.83
N VAL A 319 1.35 -25.88 -10.67
CA VAL A 319 1.17 -24.43 -10.51
C VAL A 319 2.29 -23.89 -9.63
N LEU A 320 2.93 -22.84 -10.08
CA LEU A 320 3.94 -22.09 -9.32
C LEU A 320 3.40 -20.70 -8.99
N ILE A 321 3.39 -20.34 -7.72
CA ILE A 321 3.12 -18.98 -7.27
C ILE A 321 4.46 -18.30 -7.00
N VAL A 322 4.65 -17.08 -7.52
CA VAL A 322 5.84 -16.27 -7.35
C VAL A 322 5.48 -15.04 -6.54
N GLY A 323 6.08 -14.89 -5.38
CA GLY A 323 5.78 -13.80 -4.44
C GLY A 323 6.99 -13.40 -3.61
N ASP A 324 6.92 -12.26 -2.96
CA ASP A 324 7.94 -11.74 -2.04
C ASP A 324 7.51 -11.76 -0.58
N SER A 325 6.28 -12.23 -0.29
CA SER A 325 5.67 -12.18 1.03
C SER A 325 5.27 -13.54 1.59
N LEU A 326 5.22 -13.61 2.92
CA LEU A 326 4.68 -14.80 3.61
C LEU A 326 3.20 -15.03 3.28
N ALA A 327 2.45 -13.98 2.96
CA ALA A 327 1.05 -14.10 2.60
C ALA A 327 0.85 -14.89 1.30
N ASP A 328 1.72 -14.68 0.30
CA ASP A 328 1.73 -15.44 -0.95
C ASP A 328 2.10 -16.90 -0.72
N LEU A 329 3.13 -17.15 0.09
CA LEU A 329 3.56 -18.49 0.44
C LEU A 329 2.45 -19.27 1.14
N LEU A 330 1.77 -18.65 2.11
CA LEU A 330 0.67 -19.30 2.84
C LEU A 330 -0.53 -19.59 1.92
N ALA A 331 -0.85 -18.70 0.99
CA ALA A 331 -1.86 -18.95 -0.03
C ALA A 331 -1.47 -20.14 -0.92
N ALA A 332 -0.22 -20.19 -1.41
CA ALA A 332 0.31 -21.31 -2.20
C ALA A 332 0.21 -22.64 -1.44
N ARG A 333 0.59 -22.65 -0.16
CA ARG A 333 0.51 -23.85 0.69
C ARG A 333 -0.92 -24.37 0.88
N GLN A 334 -1.88 -23.48 1.09
CA GLN A 334 -3.29 -23.85 1.16
C GLN A 334 -3.76 -24.51 -0.14
N MET A 335 -3.31 -24.01 -1.28
CA MET A 335 -3.65 -24.54 -2.60
C MET A 335 -2.88 -25.86 -2.93
N GLY A 336 -1.84 -26.20 -2.19
CA GLY A 336 -0.93 -27.30 -2.56
C GLY A 336 -0.06 -26.99 -3.77
N CYS A 337 0.16 -25.70 -4.06
CA CYS A 337 1.00 -25.23 -5.16
C CYS A 337 2.47 -25.11 -4.74
N GLN A 338 3.36 -25.13 -5.73
CA GLN A 338 4.76 -24.75 -5.53
C GLN A 338 4.87 -23.23 -5.32
N PHE A 339 5.88 -22.81 -4.57
CA PHE A 339 6.14 -21.42 -4.27
C PHE A 339 7.59 -21.03 -4.54
N ALA A 340 7.80 -19.99 -5.32
CA ALA A 340 9.09 -19.33 -5.50
C ALA A 340 9.06 -17.97 -4.79
N ALA A 341 9.83 -17.86 -3.72
CA ALA A 341 10.10 -16.59 -3.08
C ALA A 341 11.11 -15.79 -3.90
N VAL A 342 10.87 -14.49 -4.09
CA VAL A 342 11.87 -13.56 -4.62
C VAL A 342 12.34 -12.60 -3.53
N LEU A 343 13.63 -12.33 -3.46
CA LEU A 343 14.24 -11.49 -2.43
C LEU A 343 14.35 -10.01 -2.88
N THR A 344 13.40 -9.57 -3.69
CA THR A 344 13.32 -8.20 -4.22
C THR A 344 12.27 -7.33 -3.54
N GLY A 345 11.49 -7.90 -2.61
CA GLY A 345 10.53 -7.15 -1.81
C GLY A 345 11.18 -6.25 -0.75
N LEU A 346 10.38 -5.55 0.03
CA LEU A 346 10.84 -4.56 1.01
C LEU A 346 11.85 -5.12 2.04
N SER A 347 11.65 -6.35 2.50
CA SER A 347 12.56 -7.02 3.43
C SER A 347 13.83 -7.54 2.75
N GLY A 348 13.87 -7.59 1.42
CA GLY A 348 15.03 -8.00 0.66
C GLY A 348 15.58 -9.36 1.12
N LYS A 349 16.89 -9.43 1.23
CA LYS A 349 17.61 -10.67 1.64
C LYS A 349 17.32 -11.11 3.08
N ASP A 350 16.84 -10.21 3.93
CA ASP A 350 16.52 -10.53 5.32
C ASP A 350 15.30 -11.46 5.42
N ALA A 351 14.42 -11.49 4.39
CA ALA A 351 13.28 -12.41 4.31
C ALA A 351 13.68 -13.89 4.09
N ARG A 352 14.92 -14.17 3.66
CA ARG A 352 15.38 -15.53 3.32
C ARG A 352 15.13 -16.55 4.43
N GLY A 353 15.52 -16.23 5.67
CA GLY A 353 15.37 -17.13 6.80
C GLY A 353 13.90 -17.47 7.11
N GLU A 354 12.98 -16.55 6.85
CA GLU A 354 11.55 -16.80 7.01
C GLU A 354 11.02 -17.73 5.92
N PHE A 355 11.41 -17.55 4.68
CA PHE A 355 11.04 -18.44 3.58
C PHE A 355 11.62 -19.84 3.75
N GLU A 356 12.86 -19.99 4.24
CA GLU A 356 13.48 -21.28 4.59
C GLU A 356 12.70 -21.99 5.71
N LYS A 357 12.34 -21.27 6.77
CA LYS A 357 11.52 -21.79 7.88
C LYS A 357 10.16 -22.31 7.40
N HIS A 358 9.53 -21.61 6.46
CA HIS A 358 8.25 -21.96 5.87
C HIS A 358 8.39 -22.88 4.63
N LYS A 359 9.61 -23.36 4.35
CA LYS A 359 9.93 -24.36 3.32
C LYS A 359 9.47 -23.91 1.92
N ALA A 360 9.74 -22.67 1.52
CA ALA A 360 9.56 -22.27 0.12
C ALA A 360 10.28 -23.26 -0.82
N ASP A 361 9.66 -23.62 -1.94
CA ASP A 361 10.25 -24.61 -2.86
C ASP A 361 11.48 -24.02 -3.55
N TYR A 362 11.45 -22.73 -3.83
CA TYR A 362 12.56 -21.98 -4.41
C TYR A 362 12.70 -20.64 -3.67
N ILE A 363 13.94 -20.16 -3.52
CA ILE A 363 14.28 -18.82 -3.01
C ILE A 363 15.24 -18.20 -3.99
N LEU A 364 14.78 -17.20 -4.72
CA LEU A 364 15.45 -16.58 -5.85
C LEU A 364 15.88 -15.15 -5.50
N GLU A 365 17.02 -14.71 -6.01
CA GLU A 365 17.48 -13.31 -5.83
C GLU A 365 16.60 -12.33 -6.64
N SER A 366 16.09 -12.78 -7.80
CA SER A 366 15.25 -12.00 -8.71
C SER A 366 14.25 -12.89 -9.44
N VAL A 367 13.17 -12.30 -9.94
CA VAL A 367 12.20 -12.98 -10.80
C VAL A 367 12.84 -13.57 -12.06
N LEU A 368 13.95 -12.99 -12.54
CA LEU A 368 14.67 -13.47 -13.74
C LEU A 368 15.29 -14.85 -13.52
N ASP A 369 15.56 -15.24 -12.27
CA ASP A 369 16.14 -16.55 -11.93
C ASP A 369 15.15 -17.72 -12.16
N LEU A 370 13.87 -17.41 -12.41
CA LEU A 370 12.87 -18.43 -12.80
C LEU A 370 13.29 -19.27 -14.00
N ARG A 371 14.05 -18.68 -14.95
CA ARG A 371 14.58 -19.42 -16.12
C ARG A 371 15.46 -20.61 -15.74
N GLY A 372 16.07 -20.56 -14.56
CA GLY A 372 16.98 -21.59 -14.06
C GLY A 372 16.32 -22.77 -13.37
N ILE A 373 15.02 -22.66 -13.03
CA ILE A 373 14.30 -23.68 -12.27
C ILE A 373 13.18 -24.37 -13.08
N LEU A 374 12.92 -23.91 -14.30
CA LEU A 374 11.91 -24.43 -15.24
C LEU A 374 12.57 -25.27 -16.32
#